data_001e951ec3896cba96ef605d57a8e493
#
_entry.id   001e951ec3896cba96ef605d57a8e493
#
_cell.length_a   1.000
_cell.length_b   1.000
_cell.length_c   1.000
_cell.angle_alpha   90.00
_cell.angle_beta   90.00
_cell.angle_gamma   90.00
#
_symmetry.space_group_name_H-M   'P 1'
#
loop_
_entity.id
_entity.type
_entity.pdbx_description
1 polymer ?
#
loop_
_entity_poly.entity_id
_entity_poly.type
_entity_poly.pdbx_seq_one_letter_code
_entity_poly.pdbx_strand_id
1 'polypeptide(L)'
;LEGSVPEQARALLERLREKKLISIVRGAPTEKITKIADAIYRGGFRFMEITFDQSGKTPHAVTAEQIRIVREAFDGRLHVGAGTVMTEAQLKLAAEAGAEYIISPNVDTAIIRATKAVGLISIPGAFTPSEIAGAYQAGADFVKLFPADCVDLKYIKAVRAPINHIPLLAVSGVTPENLGDYLNAGMSGAGIGSILVTKADVANEDYDAIAQRAARYVAVVESV
;
A
#
# COMPACT_ATOMS: atom_id res chain seq x y z
N LEU A 1 0.04 17.03 -21.26
CA LEU A 1 1.47 16.79 -21.08
C LEU A 1 1.64 15.40 -20.47
N GLU A 2 1.63 14.39 -21.36
CA GLU A 2 1.98 13.00 -20.99
C GLU A 2 3.48 12.91 -20.82
N GLY A 3 3.97 13.16 -19.61
CA GLY A 3 5.25 12.63 -19.19
C GLY A 3 5.12 11.11 -19.18
N SER A 4 5.84 10.41 -20.06
CA SER A 4 5.79 8.96 -20.14
C SER A 4 6.16 8.37 -18.78
N VAL A 5 5.21 7.66 -18.15
CA VAL A 5 5.48 6.88 -16.93
C VAL A 5 6.65 5.95 -17.26
N PRO A 6 7.71 5.91 -16.44
CA PRO A 6 8.83 5.01 -16.68
C PRO A 6 8.34 3.57 -16.90
N GLU A 7 8.98 2.84 -17.81
CA GLU A 7 8.55 1.48 -18.18
C GLU A 7 8.45 0.56 -16.94
N GLN A 8 9.41 0.69 -16.02
CA GLN A 8 9.39 -0.07 -14.76
C GLN A 8 8.17 0.25 -13.90
N ALA A 9 7.77 1.54 -13.79
CA ALA A 9 6.60 1.92 -13.03
C ALA A 9 5.31 1.41 -13.70
N ARG A 10 5.27 1.36 -15.05
CA ARG A 10 4.13 0.79 -15.78
C ARG A 10 3.95 -0.70 -15.50
N ALA A 11 5.03 -1.48 -15.60
CA ALA A 11 5.01 -2.91 -15.29
C ALA A 11 4.58 -3.17 -13.82
N LEU A 12 5.04 -2.31 -12.90
CA LEU A 12 4.66 -2.42 -11.49
C LEU A 12 3.18 -2.11 -11.26
N LEU A 13 2.62 -1.11 -11.96
CA LEU A 13 1.19 -0.79 -11.90
C LEU A 13 0.32 -1.95 -12.43
N GLU A 14 0.72 -2.59 -13.51
CA GLU A 14 0.03 -3.76 -14.05
C GLU A 14 0.07 -4.91 -13.06
N ARG A 15 1.23 -5.15 -12.45
CA ARG A 15 1.38 -6.18 -11.42
C ARG A 15 0.54 -5.89 -10.17
N LEU A 16 0.41 -4.62 -9.76
CA LEU A 16 -0.46 -4.25 -8.65
C LEU A 16 -1.94 -4.48 -9.00
N ARG A 17 -2.36 -4.20 -10.23
CA ARG A 17 -3.71 -4.49 -10.71
C ARG A 17 -4.02 -5.99 -10.72
N GLU A 18 -3.03 -6.82 -11.07
CA GLU A 18 -3.15 -8.28 -11.06
C GLU A 18 -3.22 -8.82 -9.61
N LYS A 19 -2.27 -8.43 -8.76
CA LYS A 19 -2.12 -8.99 -7.40
C LYS A 19 -3.08 -8.39 -6.38
N LYS A 20 -3.55 -7.17 -6.60
CA LYS A 20 -4.61 -6.46 -5.85
C LYS A 20 -4.34 -6.19 -4.36
N LEU A 21 -3.29 -6.74 -3.77
CA LEU A 21 -3.03 -6.71 -2.33
C LEU A 21 -1.71 -6.03 -1.98
N ILE A 22 -1.75 -5.11 -1.02
CA ILE A 22 -0.59 -4.48 -0.38
C ILE A 22 -0.62 -4.81 1.11
N SER A 23 0.43 -5.39 1.66
CA SER A 23 0.59 -5.55 3.11
C SER A 23 1.13 -4.25 3.71
N ILE A 24 0.59 -3.82 4.86
CA ILE A 24 1.00 -2.59 5.55
C ILE A 24 1.69 -2.98 6.86
N VAL A 25 2.99 -2.72 6.97
CA VAL A 25 3.80 -3.02 8.15
C VAL A 25 4.14 -1.73 8.88
N ARG A 26 3.71 -1.66 10.14
CA ARG A 26 3.88 -0.48 10.99
C ARG A 26 4.62 -0.82 12.28
N GLY A 27 5.71 -0.10 12.56
CA GLY A 27 6.43 -0.19 13.84
C GLY A 27 7.07 -1.55 14.11
N ALA A 28 7.42 -2.30 13.06
CA ALA A 28 8.15 -3.56 13.21
C ALA A 28 9.60 -3.30 13.62
N PRO A 29 10.21 -4.16 14.47
CA PRO A 29 11.64 -4.10 14.76
C PRO A 29 12.47 -4.38 13.52
N THR A 30 13.56 -3.63 13.30
CA THR A 30 14.40 -3.75 12.11
C THR A 30 15.01 -5.14 11.95
N GLU A 31 15.42 -5.76 13.04
CA GLU A 31 15.98 -7.12 13.06
C GLU A 31 14.98 -8.22 12.67
N LYS A 32 13.68 -7.92 12.72
CA LYS A 32 12.60 -8.84 12.33
C LYS A 32 12.03 -8.56 10.95
N ILE A 33 12.38 -7.45 10.32
CA ILE A 33 11.72 -6.96 9.10
C ILE A 33 11.83 -7.94 7.93
N THR A 34 12.97 -8.58 7.74
CA THR A 34 13.19 -9.57 6.67
C THR A 34 12.37 -10.83 6.88
N LYS A 35 12.23 -11.30 8.13
CA LYS A 35 11.40 -12.48 8.46
C LYS A 35 9.91 -12.18 8.26
N ILE A 36 9.46 -10.97 8.61
CA ILE A 36 8.09 -10.51 8.34
C ILE A 36 7.84 -10.45 6.82
N ALA A 37 8.76 -9.87 6.05
CA ALA A 37 8.67 -9.78 4.60
C ALA A 37 8.64 -11.18 3.95
N ASP A 38 9.44 -12.12 4.45
CA ASP A 38 9.43 -13.52 3.97
C ASP A 38 8.06 -14.18 4.22
N ALA A 39 7.50 -14.02 5.41
CA ALA A 39 6.18 -14.56 5.74
C ALA A 39 5.07 -13.99 4.81
N ILE A 40 5.09 -12.68 4.58
CA ILE A 40 4.18 -12.00 3.67
C ILE A 40 4.34 -12.55 2.24
N TYR A 41 5.59 -12.72 1.77
CA TYR A 41 5.90 -13.25 0.45
C TYR A 41 5.48 -14.73 0.30
N ARG A 42 5.77 -15.58 1.29
CA ARG A 42 5.32 -17.00 1.32
C ARG A 42 3.81 -17.12 1.30
N GLY A 43 3.10 -16.19 1.95
CA GLY A 43 1.65 -16.10 1.90
C GLY A 43 1.06 -15.58 0.58
N GLY A 44 1.91 -15.25 -0.41
CA GLY A 44 1.49 -14.90 -1.76
C GLY A 44 1.36 -13.40 -2.05
N PHE A 45 1.55 -12.52 -1.07
CA PHE A 45 1.63 -11.09 -1.35
C PHE A 45 2.88 -10.75 -2.17
N ARG A 46 2.78 -9.71 -2.97
CA ARG A 46 3.87 -9.21 -3.82
C ARG A 46 4.16 -7.72 -3.60
N PHE A 47 3.39 -7.07 -2.74
CA PHE A 47 3.56 -5.67 -2.37
C PHE A 47 3.55 -5.51 -0.85
N MET A 48 4.52 -4.75 -0.33
CA MET A 48 4.70 -4.48 1.09
C MET A 48 4.96 -2.99 1.31
N GLU A 49 4.16 -2.35 2.14
CA GLU A 49 4.34 -0.98 2.60
C GLU A 49 4.99 -0.98 3.97
N ILE A 50 6.07 -0.20 4.15
CA ILE A 50 6.70 0.06 5.45
C ILE A 50 6.41 1.52 5.81
N THR A 51 5.77 1.76 6.98
CA THR A 51 5.22 3.07 7.30
C THR A 51 6.17 3.92 8.13
N PHE A 52 6.30 5.21 7.78
CA PHE A 52 6.93 6.21 8.63
C PHE A 52 6.11 6.45 9.91
N ASP A 53 6.81 6.61 11.03
CA ASP A 53 6.21 7.01 12.30
C ASP A 53 6.12 8.53 12.37
N GLN A 54 4.90 9.05 12.62
CA GLN A 54 4.65 10.49 12.78
C GLN A 54 4.70 10.92 14.26
N SER A 55 4.80 9.98 15.19
CA SER A 55 4.87 10.28 16.62
C SER A 55 6.26 10.74 17.09
N GLY A 56 7.28 10.57 16.23
CA GLY A 56 8.68 10.85 16.56
C GLY A 56 9.37 9.79 17.43
N LYS A 57 8.70 8.69 17.76
CA LYS A 57 9.29 7.59 18.53
C LYS A 57 10.29 6.78 17.73
N THR A 58 10.04 6.63 16.43
CA THR A 58 10.94 5.95 15.50
C THR A 58 11.51 6.97 14.53
N PRO A 59 12.84 7.18 14.49
CA PRO A 59 13.47 8.06 13.52
C PRO A 59 13.15 7.62 12.09
N HIS A 60 12.91 8.57 11.19
CA HIS A 60 12.59 8.28 9.78
C HIS A 60 13.69 7.48 9.07
N ALA A 61 14.95 7.65 9.47
CA ALA A 61 16.07 6.86 8.95
C ALA A 61 15.92 5.36 9.20
N VAL A 62 15.26 4.96 10.30
CA VAL A 62 14.99 3.54 10.60
C VAL A 62 14.02 2.95 9.58
N THR A 63 12.95 3.68 9.23
CA THR A 63 12.00 3.23 8.19
C THR A 63 12.69 3.14 6.82
N ALA A 64 13.51 4.13 6.46
CA ALA A 64 14.29 4.10 5.22
C ALA A 64 15.24 2.90 5.17
N GLU A 65 15.93 2.61 6.28
CA GLU A 65 16.80 1.43 6.38
C GLU A 65 16.02 0.12 6.23
N GLN A 66 14.84 0.00 6.83
CA GLN A 66 13.98 -1.18 6.67
C GLN A 66 13.54 -1.37 5.20
N ILE A 67 13.19 -0.29 4.50
CA ILE A 67 12.86 -0.34 3.06
C ILE A 67 14.05 -0.88 2.28
N ARG A 68 15.26 -0.33 2.52
CA ARG A 68 16.49 -0.77 1.84
C ARG A 68 16.78 -2.25 2.09
N ILE A 69 16.72 -2.70 3.36
CA ILE A 69 16.95 -4.11 3.73
C ILE A 69 16.00 -5.05 2.95
N VAL A 70 14.69 -4.73 2.92
CA VAL A 70 13.73 -5.60 2.23
C VAL A 70 13.91 -5.55 0.72
N ARG A 71 14.18 -4.38 0.14
CA ARG A 71 14.48 -4.22 -1.29
C ARG A 71 15.65 -5.10 -1.72
N GLU A 72 16.76 -5.04 -0.99
CA GLU A 72 17.96 -5.84 -1.25
C GLU A 72 17.71 -7.35 -1.08
N ALA A 73 17.01 -7.74 -0.01
CA ALA A 73 16.75 -9.15 0.29
C ALA A 73 15.82 -9.84 -0.73
N PHE A 74 14.88 -9.09 -1.32
CA PHE A 74 13.87 -9.68 -2.21
C PHE A 74 14.10 -9.43 -3.69
N ASP A 75 14.96 -8.49 -4.06
CA ASP A 75 15.41 -8.24 -5.45
C ASP A 75 14.26 -8.31 -6.49
N GLY A 76 13.22 -7.49 -6.30
CA GLY A 76 12.05 -7.42 -7.18
C GLY A 76 11.03 -8.56 -7.05
N ARG A 77 11.27 -9.57 -6.21
CA ARG A 77 10.27 -10.61 -5.91
C ARG A 77 9.13 -10.09 -5.03
N LEU A 78 9.45 -9.20 -4.10
CA LEU A 78 8.50 -8.44 -3.27
C LEU A 78 8.77 -6.96 -3.52
N HIS A 79 7.75 -6.24 -3.99
CA HIS A 79 7.81 -4.80 -4.23
C HIS A 79 7.60 -4.02 -2.94
N VAL A 80 8.48 -3.09 -2.64
CA VAL A 80 8.46 -2.35 -1.37
C VAL A 80 8.14 -0.88 -1.61
N GLY A 81 7.17 -0.38 -0.86
CA GLY A 81 6.80 1.03 -0.84
C GLY A 81 6.91 1.64 0.55
N ALA A 82 6.87 2.96 0.60
CA ALA A 82 6.83 3.73 1.82
C ALA A 82 5.41 4.22 2.12
N GLY A 83 4.96 4.02 3.36
CA GLY A 83 3.66 4.48 3.82
C GLY A 83 3.73 5.63 4.81
N THR A 84 2.61 6.32 4.94
CA THR A 84 2.47 7.49 5.81
C THR A 84 3.50 8.58 5.46
N VAL A 85 3.76 8.75 4.17
CA VAL A 85 4.64 9.80 3.65
C VAL A 85 3.83 11.09 3.56
N MET A 86 4.15 12.05 4.42
CA MET A 86 3.42 13.31 4.56
C MET A 86 4.31 14.54 4.31
N THR A 87 5.60 14.34 4.06
CA THR A 87 6.56 15.43 3.83
C THR A 87 7.52 15.08 2.70
N GLU A 88 8.07 16.11 2.04
CA GLU A 88 9.11 15.92 1.02
C GLU A 88 10.37 15.27 1.59
N ALA A 89 10.70 15.52 2.85
CA ALA A 89 11.85 14.89 3.51
C ALA A 89 11.65 13.36 3.63
N GLN A 90 10.43 12.90 3.98
CA GLN A 90 10.10 11.48 4.02
C GLN A 90 10.10 10.87 2.62
N LEU A 91 9.56 11.58 1.61
CA LEU A 91 9.59 11.16 0.22
C LEU A 91 11.03 10.95 -0.27
N LYS A 92 11.92 11.91 0.02
CA LYS A 92 13.34 11.82 -0.35
C LYS A 92 14.00 10.59 0.27
N LEU A 93 13.83 10.39 1.58
CA LEU A 93 14.37 9.22 2.28
C LEU A 93 13.84 7.90 1.71
N ALA A 94 12.55 7.83 1.40
CA ALA A 94 11.94 6.65 0.81
C ALA A 94 12.52 6.35 -0.59
N ALA A 95 12.64 7.37 -1.44
CA ALA A 95 13.20 7.22 -2.79
C ALA A 95 14.67 6.78 -2.74
N GLU A 96 15.48 7.39 -1.89
CA GLU A 96 16.90 7.03 -1.70
C GLU A 96 17.07 5.61 -1.14
N ALA A 97 16.10 5.13 -0.34
CA ALA A 97 16.05 3.74 0.17
C ALA A 97 15.57 2.71 -0.86
N GLY A 98 15.13 3.16 -2.05
CA GLY A 98 14.67 2.29 -3.13
C GLY A 98 13.19 1.92 -3.06
N ALA A 99 12.35 2.71 -2.38
CA ALA A 99 10.90 2.52 -2.45
C ALA A 99 10.41 2.64 -3.90
N GLU A 100 9.47 1.79 -4.30
CA GLU A 100 8.91 1.75 -5.65
C GLU A 100 7.58 2.51 -5.76
N TYR A 101 6.92 2.72 -4.62
CA TYR A 101 5.66 3.47 -4.53
C TYR A 101 5.54 4.18 -3.17
N ILE A 102 4.72 5.22 -3.17
CA ILE A 102 4.49 6.09 -2.02
C ILE A 102 3.00 6.06 -1.66
N ILE A 103 2.70 5.81 -0.39
CA ILE A 103 1.35 5.85 0.15
C ILE A 103 1.27 6.93 1.24
N SER A 104 0.25 7.77 1.19
CA SER A 104 -0.07 8.74 2.22
C SER A 104 -1.48 8.50 2.79
N PRO A 105 -1.81 8.98 4.00
CA PRO A 105 -3.15 8.83 4.56
C PRO A 105 -4.13 9.90 4.05
N ASN A 106 -3.64 10.91 3.35
CA ASN A 106 -4.37 12.11 2.93
C ASN A 106 -4.01 12.49 1.50
N VAL A 107 -4.76 13.44 0.94
CA VAL A 107 -4.43 14.10 -0.32
C VAL A 107 -3.55 15.31 -0.06
N ASP A 108 -2.32 15.23 -0.54
CA ASP A 108 -1.41 16.38 -0.66
C ASP A 108 -0.90 16.42 -2.09
N THR A 109 -1.37 17.41 -2.86
CA THR A 109 -1.05 17.50 -4.29
C THR A 109 0.41 17.82 -4.55
N ALA A 110 1.12 18.45 -3.60
CA ALA A 110 2.55 18.70 -3.70
C ALA A 110 3.33 17.37 -3.57
N ILE A 111 3.00 16.55 -2.57
CA ILE A 111 3.62 15.23 -2.39
C ILE A 111 3.29 14.29 -3.57
N ILE A 112 2.05 14.30 -4.09
CA ILE A 112 1.68 13.52 -5.28
C ILE A 112 2.57 13.90 -6.46
N ARG A 113 2.66 15.18 -6.78
CA ARG A 113 3.48 15.68 -7.90
C ARG A 113 4.97 15.41 -7.70
N ALA A 114 5.49 15.62 -6.49
CA ALA A 114 6.88 15.32 -6.17
C ALA A 114 7.19 13.82 -6.32
N THR A 115 6.26 12.94 -5.90
CA THR A 115 6.37 11.49 -6.09
C THR A 115 6.45 11.13 -7.58
N LYS A 116 5.59 11.73 -8.40
CA LYS A 116 5.61 11.51 -9.86
C LYS A 116 6.86 12.07 -10.51
N ALA A 117 7.38 13.20 -10.04
CA ALA A 117 8.60 13.82 -10.56
C ALA A 117 9.84 12.94 -10.37
N VAL A 118 9.88 12.11 -9.32
CA VAL A 118 10.96 11.15 -9.09
C VAL A 118 10.67 9.75 -9.68
N GLY A 119 9.61 9.62 -10.49
CA GLY A 119 9.27 8.40 -11.24
C GLY A 119 8.60 7.29 -10.42
N LEU A 120 8.18 7.57 -9.19
CA LEU A 120 7.52 6.60 -8.32
C LEU A 120 6.00 6.55 -8.54
N ILE A 121 5.38 5.44 -8.13
CA ILE A 121 3.94 5.27 -8.08
C ILE A 121 3.39 6.04 -6.87
N SER A 122 2.31 6.81 -7.07
CA SER A 122 1.63 7.59 -6.04
C SER A 122 0.26 7.00 -5.70
N ILE A 123 0.04 6.72 -4.40
CA ILE A 123 -1.19 6.13 -3.84
C ILE A 123 -1.64 6.97 -2.63
N PRO A 124 -2.16 8.19 -2.83
CA PRO A 124 -2.65 9.03 -1.74
C PRO A 124 -3.96 8.51 -1.16
N GLY A 125 -4.19 8.78 0.12
CA GLY A 125 -5.44 8.51 0.82
C GLY A 125 -6.47 9.60 0.55
N ALA A 126 -7.72 9.20 0.34
CA ALA A 126 -8.87 10.09 0.17
C ALA A 126 -10.13 9.42 0.73
N PHE A 127 -11.14 10.23 1.05
CA PHE A 127 -12.40 9.73 1.59
C PHE A 127 -13.62 10.17 0.76
N THR A 128 -13.59 11.35 0.17
CA THR A 128 -14.70 11.93 -0.58
C THR A 128 -14.46 11.89 -2.10
N PRO A 129 -15.53 11.96 -2.93
CA PRO A 129 -15.38 12.04 -4.39
C PRO A 129 -14.48 13.19 -4.85
N SER A 130 -14.56 14.36 -4.18
CA SER A 130 -13.72 15.52 -4.52
C SER A 130 -12.24 15.28 -4.24
N GLU A 131 -11.92 14.64 -3.11
CA GLU A 131 -10.54 14.25 -2.77
C GLU A 131 -10.00 13.19 -3.75
N ILE A 132 -10.80 12.18 -4.08
CA ILE A 132 -10.44 11.13 -5.04
C ILE A 132 -10.12 11.75 -6.41
N ALA A 133 -11.01 12.60 -6.92
CA ALA A 133 -10.82 13.26 -8.20
C ALA A 133 -9.60 14.21 -8.18
N GLY A 134 -9.43 15.00 -7.10
CA GLY A 134 -8.31 15.91 -6.93
C GLY A 134 -6.96 15.18 -6.86
N ALA A 135 -6.89 14.06 -6.15
CA ALA A 135 -5.71 13.21 -6.09
C ALA A 135 -5.32 12.67 -7.47
N TYR A 136 -6.28 12.14 -8.21
CA TYR A 136 -6.07 11.63 -9.56
C TYR A 136 -5.64 12.71 -10.54
N GLN A 137 -6.27 13.90 -10.51
CA GLN A 137 -5.88 15.06 -11.33
C GLN A 137 -4.46 15.57 -10.99
N ALA A 138 -4.00 15.39 -9.74
CA ALA A 138 -2.64 15.72 -9.35
C ALA A 138 -1.60 14.70 -9.85
N GLY A 139 -2.03 13.54 -10.38
CA GLY A 139 -1.18 12.50 -10.94
C GLY A 139 -1.10 11.19 -10.15
N ALA A 140 -2.00 10.96 -9.18
CA ALA A 140 -2.06 9.69 -8.46
C ALA A 140 -2.35 8.53 -9.41
N ASP A 141 -1.65 7.41 -9.24
CA ASP A 141 -1.82 6.20 -10.05
C ASP A 141 -2.95 5.29 -9.51
N PHE A 142 -3.10 5.26 -8.19
CA PHE A 142 -4.22 4.70 -7.45
C PHE A 142 -4.64 5.69 -6.37
N VAL A 143 -5.85 5.55 -5.85
CA VAL A 143 -6.27 6.29 -4.66
C VAL A 143 -6.71 5.30 -3.59
N LYS A 144 -6.18 5.46 -2.39
CA LYS A 144 -6.52 4.71 -1.20
C LYS A 144 -7.81 5.28 -0.60
N LEU A 145 -8.92 4.57 -0.68
CA LEU A 145 -10.11 4.92 0.11
C LEU A 145 -9.84 4.60 1.58
N PHE A 146 -9.76 5.64 2.42
CA PHE A 146 -9.34 5.51 3.82
C PHE A 146 -10.04 6.51 4.73
N PRO A 147 -10.57 6.06 5.88
CA PRO A 147 -10.73 4.66 6.31
C PRO A 147 -11.95 3.98 5.66
N ALA A 148 -11.76 2.82 5.01
CA ALA A 148 -12.81 2.16 4.22
C ALA A 148 -13.91 1.52 5.08
N ASP A 149 -13.61 1.14 6.32
CA ASP A 149 -14.56 0.59 7.28
C ASP A 149 -15.51 1.61 7.92
N CYS A 150 -15.31 2.92 7.62
CA CYS A 150 -16.23 3.98 8.03
C CYS A 150 -17.39 4.19 7.04
N VAL A 151 -17.41 3.45 5.92
CA VAL A 151 -18.46 3.54 4.91
C VAL A 151 -18.98 2.15 4.53
N ASP A 152 -20.22 2.09 4.07
CA ASP A 152 -20.80 0.86 3.57
C ASP A 152 -20.50 0.64 2.06
N LEU A 153 -20.78 -0.57 1.58
CA LEU A 153 -20.61 -0.92 0.17
C LEU A 153 -21.51 -0.09 -0.76
N LYS A 154 -22.64 0.44 -0.25
CA LYS A 154 -23.54 1.29 -1.01
C LYS A 154 -22.86 2.64 -1.34
N TYR A 155 -22.15 3.21 -0.37
CA TYR A 155 -21.33 4.42 -0.62
C TYR A 155 -20.28 4.15 -1.70
N ILE A 156 -19.54 3.05 -1.59
CA ILE A 156 -18.49 2.69 -2.56
C ILE A 156 -19.07 2.57 -3.97
N LYS A 157 -20.18 1.85 -4.13
CA LYS A 157 -20.87 1.70 -5.43
C LYS A 157 -21.33 3.04 -5.97
N ALA A 158 -21.86 3.93 -5.12
CA ALA A 158 -22.31 5.26 -5.54
C ALA A 158 -21.15 6.16 -6.00
N VAL A 159 -20.01 6.11 -5.32
CA VAL A 159 -18.77 6.81 -5.72
C VAL A 159 -18.21 6.22 -7.02
N ARG A 160 -18.17 4.89 -7.13
CA ARG A 160 -17.62 4.21 -8.31
C ARG A 160 -18.42 4.46 -9.60
N ALA A 161 -19.73 4.70 -9.51
CA ALA A 161 -20.56 4.92 -10.68
C ALA A 161 -20.06 6.07 -11.58
N PRO A 162 -19.84 7.31 -11.10
CA PRO A 162 -19.29 8.39 -11.89
C PRO A 162 -17.77 8.40 -12.00
N ILE A 163 -17.03 7.76 -11.08
CA ILE A 163 -15.55 7.81 -10.97
C ILE A 163 -14.95 6.40 -11.21
N ASN A 164 -15.51 5.68 -12.21
CA ASN A 164 -15.10 4.30 -12.51
C ASN A 164 -13.68 4.16 -13.10
N HIS A 165 -13.16 5.24 -13.71
CA HIS A 165 -11.83 5.28 -14.33
C HIS A 165 -10.68 5.44 -13.32
N ILE A 166 -10.94 5.85 -12.07
CA ILE A 166 -9.92 6.02 -11.03
C ILE A 166 -9.79 4.71 -10.27
N PRO A 167 -8.62 4.04 -10.25
CA PRO A 167 -8.46 2.81 -9.49
C PRO A 167 -8.39 3.11 -7.99
N LEU A 168 -9.24 2.43 -7.20
CA LEU A 168 -9.34 2.61 -5.74
C LEU A 168 -8.87 1.35 -5.00
N LEU A 169 -8.12 1.55 -3.91
CA LEU A 169 -7.75 0.50 -2.95
C LEU A 169 -8.53 0.69 -1.65
N ALA A 170 -9.18 -0.36 -1.14
CA ALA A 170 -9.81 -0.33 0.17
C ALA A 170 -8.76 -0.49 1.27
N VAL A 171 -8.72 0.42 2.23
CA VAL A 171 -7.77 0.36 3.35
C VAL A 171 -8.49 0.67 4.66
N SER A 172 -8.25 -0.13 5.67
CA SER A 172 -8.93 -0.22 6.97
C SER A 172 -10.11 -1.18 6.96
N GLY A 173 -10.17 -2.06 7.96
CA GLY A 173 -11.29 -2.98 8.18
C GLY A 173 -11.44 -4.10 7.15
N VAL A 174 -10.50 -4.26 6.21
CA VAL A 174 -10.57 -5.31 5.20
C VAL A 174 -10.09 -6.65 5.76
N THR A 175 -10.96 -7.65 5.73
CA THR A 175 -10.71 -9.03 6.18
C THR A 175 -10.87 -10.01 5.02
N PRO A 176 -10.41 -11.27 5.11
CA PRO A 176 -10.68 -12.27 4.08
C PRO A 176 -12.18 -12.46 3.80
N GLU A 177 -13.03 -12.30 4.84
CA GLU A 177 -14.48 -12.51 4.75
C GLU A 177 -15.18 -11.40 3.95
N ASN A 178 -14.68 -10.16 3.97
CA ASN A 178 -15.31 -9.01 3.30
C ASN A 178 -14.55 -8.51 2.05
N LEU A 179 -13.31 -8.98 1.80
CA LEU A 179 -12.51 -8.54 0.66
C LEU A 179 -13.24 -8.74 -0.68
N GLY A 180 -13.90 -9.89 -0.86
CA GLY A 180 -14.68 -10.17 -2.06
C GLY A 180 -15.78 -9.13 -2.32
N ASP A 181 -16.46 -8.68 -1.27
CA ASP A 181 -17.49 -7.65 -1.35
C ASP A 181 -16.93 -6.30 -1.78
N TYR A 182 -15.74 -5.90 -1.27
CA TYR A 182 -15.05 -4.70 -1.71
C TYR A 182 -14.66 -4.77 -3.20
N LEU A 183 -14.11 -5.90 -3.63
CA LEU A 183 -13.73 -6.10 -5.06
C LEU A 183 -14.97 -6.06 -5.95
N ASN A 184 -16.07 -6.73 -5.56
CA ASN A 184 -17.35 -6.71 -6.28
C ASN A 184 -18.03 -5.34 -6.26
N ALA A 185 -17.74 -4.50 -5.27
CA ALA A 185 -18.20 -3.10 -5.25
C ALA A 185 -17.38 -2.18 -6.17
N GLY A 186 -16.35 -2.70 -6.84
CA GLY A 186 -15.54 -1.99 -7.82
C GLY A 186 -14.19 -1.47 -7.29
N MET A 187 -13.75 -1.95 -6.12
CA MET A 187 -12.39 -1.67 -5.64
C MET A 187 -11.38 -2.44 -6.48
N SER A 188 -10.25 -1.81 -6.80
CA SER A 188 -9.17 -2.41 -7.60
C SER A 188 -8.25 -3.31 -6.77
N GLY A 189 -8.39 -3.28 -5.46
CA GLY A 189 -7.59 -4.05 -4.52
C GLY A 189 -7.73 -3.53 -3.10
N ALA A 190 -6.85 -3.97 -2.21
CA ALA A 190 -6.86 -3.59 -0.80
C ALA A 190 -5.47 -3.47 -0.18
N GLY A 191 -5.36 -2.62 0.85
CA GLY A 191 -4.22 -2.55 1.75
C GLY A 191 -4.57 -3.15 3.12
N ILE A 192 -3.78 -4.14 3.57
CA ILE A 192 -4.04 -4.92 4.76
C ILE A 192 -2.99 -4.63 5.83
N GLY A 193 -3.43 -4.03 6.93
CA GLY A 193 -2.55 -3.56 8.00
C GLY A 193 -2.40 -4.54 9.18
N SER A 194 -2.64 -4.03 10.39
CA SER A 194 -2.37 -4.72 11.66
C SER A 194 -3.08 -6.06 11.85
N ILE A 195 -4.13 -6.31 11.09
CA ILE A 195 -4.82 -7.59 11.10
C ILE A 195 -4.02 -8.69 10.38
N LEU A 196 -3.14 -8.32 9.45
CA LEU A 196 -2.25 -9.25 8.74
C LEU A 196 -1.00 -9.53 9.56
N VAL A 197 -0.32 -8.48 10.02
CA VAL A 197 0.91 -8.58 10.83
C VAL A 197 0.60 -8.04 12.21
N THR A 198 0.26 -8.94 13.14
CA THR A 198 -0.09 -8.53 14.50
C THR A 198 1.15 -8.34 15.36
N LYS A 199 1.03 -7.49 16.38
CA LYS A 199 2.12 -7.32 17.37
C LYS A 199 2.44 -8.62 18.11
N ALA A 200 1.43 -9.47 18.35
CA ALA A 200 1.59 -10.74 19.01
C ALA A 200 2.42 -11.72 18.16
N ASP A 201 2.12 -11.84 16.86
CA ASP A 201 2.90 -12.70 15.96
C ASP A 201 4.35 -12.26 15.89
N VAL A 202 4.61 -10.95 15.77
CA VAL A 202 5.97 -10.40 15.73
C VAL A 202 6.69 -10.63 17.05
N ALA A 203 6.03 -10.47 18.20
CA ALA A 203 6.61 -10.71 19.51
C ALA A 203 6.98 -12.18 19.70
N ASN A 204 6.08 -13.09 19.33
CA ASN A 204 6.25 -14.54 19.47
C ASN A 204 7.02 -15.19 18.30
N GLU A 205 7.44 -14.41 17.32
CA GLU A 205 8.10 -14.88 16.07
C GLU A 205 7.26 -15.91 15.30
N ASP A 206 5.93 -15.80 15.36
CA ASP A 206 4.99 -16.67 14.64
C ASP A 206 4.80 -16.17 13.21
N TYR A 207 5.83 -16.32 12.40
CA TYR A 207 5.83 -15.92 11.00
C TYR A 207 4.95 -16.83 10.13
N ASP A 208 4.70 -18.06 10.56
CA ASP A 208 3.81 -18.97 9.85
C ASP A 208 2.34 -18.55 9.98
N ALA A 209 1.93 -18.02 11.12
CA ALA A 209 0.61 -17.42 11.27
C ALA A 209 0.39 -16.22 10.33
N ILE A 210 1.43 -15.39 10.13
CA ILE A 210 1.39 -14.27 9.15
C ILE A 210 1.22 -14.83 7.74
N ALA A 211 2.02 -15.84 7.33
CA ALA A 211 1.96 -16.43 6.02
C ALA A 211 0.60 -17.10 5.73
N GLN A 212 0.07 -17.86 6.68
CA GLN A 212 -1.25 -18.50 6.56
C GLN A 212 -2.37 -17.47 6.42
N ARG A 213 -2.30 -16.38 7.19
CA ARG A 213 -3.28 -15.29 7.12
C ARG A 213 -3.19 -14.57 5.77
N ALA A 214 -1.99 -14.30 5.27
CA ALA A 214 -1.76 -13.73 3.95
C ALA A 214 -2.35 -14.62 2.85
N ALA A 215 -2.14 -15.94 2.91
CA ALA A 215 -2.66 -16.89 1.92
C ALA A 215 -4.20 -16.87 1.84
N ARG A 216 -4.91 -16.61 2.95
CA ARG A 216 -6.37 -16.48 2.94
C ARG A 216 -6.85 -15.29 2.11
N TYR A 217 -6.17 -14.14 2.18
CA TYR A 217 -6.48 -12.98 1.32
C TYR A 217 -6.21 -13.27 -0.15
N VAL A 218 -5.09 -13.93 -0.45
CA VAL A 218 -4.73 -14.29 -1.82
C VAL A 218 -5.76 -15.23 -2.43
N ALA A 219 -6.21 -16.25 -1.68
CA ALA A 219 -7.24 -17.18 -2.13
C ALA A 219 -8.56 -16.46 -2.50
N VAL A 220 -8.95 -15.39 -1.76
CA VAL A 220 -10.12 -14.59 -2.12
C VAL A 220 -9.90 -13.85 -3.45
N VAL A 221 -8.73 -13.24 -3.64
CA VAL A 221 -8.41 -12.53 -4.90
C VAL A 221 -8.43 -13.47 -6.11
N GLU A 222 -7.97 -14.70 -5.94
CA GLU A 222 -7.94 -15.72 -7.00
C GLU A 222 -9.32 -16.32 -7.30
N SER A 223 -10.30 -16.14 -6.41
CA SER A 223 -11.68 -16.62 -6.56
C SER A 223 -12.64 -15.61 -7.19
N VAL A 224 -12.23 -14.35 -7.34
CA VAL A 224 -13.01 -13.21 -7.87
C VAL A 224 -12.36 -12.71 -9.16
#